data_e5af1ac610969dce89dcbd482126328c
#
_entry.id   e5af1ac610969dce89dcbd482126328c
#
_cell.length_a   1.000
_cell.length_b   1.000
_cell.length_c   1.000
_cell.angle_alpha   90.00
_cell.angle_beta   90.00
_cell.angle_gamma   90.00
#
_symmetry.space_group_name_H-M   'P 1'
#
loop_
_entity.id
_entity.type
_entity.pdbx_description
1 polymer ?
#
loop_
_entity_poly.entity_id
_entity_poly.type
_entity_poly.pdbx_seq_one_letter_code
_entity_poly.pdbx_strand_id
1 'polypeptide(L)'
;MEKLRVLFVGNSHTFFNDMPTIFQMFCRENGIDAEVVMQAHPGVHLSWHLSQQWELRYGLVQGHFDYMVFQQAAHPCPPMEETLQDGSKIVELARAQGVKPIATITWCERRFPENQQKMYEIFDALREKTGICCSPVGQVFQ
;
A
#
# COMPACT_ATOMS: atom_id res chain seq x y z
N MET A 1 -7.72 25.62 -2.12
CA MET A 1 -7.16 24.45 -1.42
C MET A 1 -6.41 23.59 -2.41
N GLU A 2 -5.18 23.28 -2.11
CA GLU A 2 -4.45 22.31 -2.92
C GLU A 2 -5.12 20.94 -2.85
N LYS A 3 -5.16 20.26 -3.97
CA LYS A 3 -5.73 18.92 -4.04
C LYS A 3 -4.73 17.89 -3.50
N LEU A 4 -5.15 17.08 -2.56
CA LEU A 4 -4.39 15.94 -2.07
C LEU A 4 -4.46 14.83 -3.12
N ARG A 5 -3.32 14.36 -3.61
CA ARG A 5 -3.25 13.29 -4.60
C ARG A 5 -2.66 12.04 -3.96
N VAL A 6 -3.40 10.94 -4.00
CA VAL A 6 -3.02 9.66 -3.35
C VAL A 6 -3.06 8.53 -4.38
N LEU A 7 -1.95 7.80 -4.48
CA LEU A 7 -1.85 6.59 -5.28
C LEU A 7 -1.99 5.37 -4.38
N PHE A 8 -2.93 4.48 -4.70
CA PHE A 8 -3.09 3.19 -4.03
C PHE A 8 -2.48 2.08 -4.90
N VAL A 9 -1.59 1.29 -4.32
CA VAL A 9 -0.87 0.19 -5.01
C VAL A 9 -1.11 -1.10 -4.25
N GLY A 10 -1.61 -2.13 -4.92
CA GLY A 10 -1.89 -3.38 -4.25
C GLY A 10 -2.55 -4.43 -5.12
N ASN A 11 -3.42 -5.21 -4.49
CA ASN A 11 -4.20 -6.26 -5.15
C ASN A 11 -5.69 -6.15 -4.73
N SER A 12 -6.41 -7.28 -4.72
CA SER A 12 -7.84 -7.28 -4.38
C SER A 12 -8.15 -6.68 -2.99
N HIS A 13 -7.24 -6.77 -2.02
CA HIS A 13 -7.44 -6.13 -0.72
C HIS A 13 -7.52 -4.60 -0.81
N THR A 14 -6.98 -4.01 -1.86
CA THR A 14 -7.10 -2.57 -2.13
C THR A 14 -8.43 -2.24 -2.80
N PHE A 15 -8.84 -3.01 -3.82
CA PHE A 15 -10.02 -2.64 -4.60
C PHE A 15 -11.34 -3.28 -4.13
N PHE A 16 -11.32 -4.28 -3.26
CA PHE A 16 -12.56 -4.81 -2.70
C PHE A 16 -13.36 -3.71 -2.00
N ASN A 17 -14.68 -3.72 -2.26
CA ASN A 17 -15.61 -2.71 -1.75
C ASN A 17 -15.25 -1.27 -2.16
N ASP A 18 -14.41 -1.12 -3.18
CA ASP A 18 -14.03 0.21 -3.71
C ASP A 18 -13.45 1.13 -2.61
N MET A 19 -12.49 0.60 -1.85
CA MET A 19 -11.89 1.32 -0.72
C MET A 19 -11.29 2.69 -1.12
N PRO A 20 -10.59 2.83 -2.27
CA PRO A 20 -10.07 4.14 -2.64
C PRO A 20 -11.15 5.21 -2.81
N THR A 21 -12.31 4.87 -3.36
CA THR A 21 -13.43 5.81 -3.47
C THR A 21 -14.02 6.16 -2.10
N ILE A 22 -14.15 5.15 -1.21
CA ILE A 22 -14.61 5.39 0.17
C ILE A 22 -13.65 6.33 0.90
N PHE A 23 -12.34 6.12 0.75
CA PHE A 23 -11.33 7.03 1.29
C PHE A 23 -11.51 8.46 0.76
N GLN A 24 -11.70 8.60 -0.55
CA GLN A 24 -11.94 9.91 -1.18
C GLN A 24 -13.17 10.61 -0.62
N MET A 25 -14.28 9.88 -0.48
CA MET A 25 -15.51 10.41 0.10
C MET A 25 -15.29 10.88 1.54
N PHE A 26 -14.62 10.06 2.35
CA PHE A 26 -14.30 10.39 3.73
C PHE A 26 -13.44 11.66 3.83
N CYS A 27 -12.45 11.81 2.95
CA CYS A 27 -11.65 13.03 2.87
C CYS A 27 -12.54 14.26 2.60
N ARG A 28 -13.40 14.16 1.61
CA ARG A 28 -14.30 15.27 1.22
C ARG A 28 -15.25 15.67 2.34
N GLU A 29 -15.81 14.70 3.06
CA GLU A 29 -16.67 14.97 4.22
C GLU A 29 -15.92 15.69 5.35
N ASN A 30 -14.61 15.56 5.40
CA ASN A 30 -13.75 16.23 6.37
C ASN A 30 -13.04 17.48 5.79
N GLY A 31 -13.53 18.00 4.68
CA GLY A 31 -13.03 19.25 4.09
C GLY A 31 -11.71 19.10 3.34
N ILE A 32 -11.30 17.88 3.00
CA ILE A 32 -10.08 17.59 2.26
C ILE A 32 -10.43 17.26 0.79
N ASP A 33 -9.97 18.07 -0.15
CA ASP A 33 -10.12 17.76 -1.57
C ASP A 33 -9.08 16.72 -1.97
N ALA A 34 -9.50 15.46 -2.08
CA ALA A 34 -8.64 14.34 -2.40
C ALA A 34 -8.95 13.78 -3.79
N GLU A 35 -7.90 13.50 -4.55
CA GLU A 35 -7.96 12.77 -5.79
C GLU A 35 -7.21 11.45 -5.61
N VAL A 36 -7.84 10.34 -5.96
CA VAL A 36 -7.27 9.00 -5.79
C VAL A 36 -7.05 8.33 -7.13
N VAL A 37 -5.94 7.64 -7.26
CA VAL A 37 -5.62 6.78 -8.39
C VAL A 37 -5.28 5.40 -7.83
N MET A 38 -5.71 4.36 -8.51
CA MET A 38 -5.47 2.99 -8.07
C MET A 38 -4.72 2.20 -9.13
N GLN A 39 -3.63 1.56 -8.71
CA GLN A 39 -2.90 0.56 -9.48
C GLN A 39 -2.96 -0.75 -8.69
N ALA A 40 -3.97 -1.55 -8.94
CA ALA A 40 -4.19 -2.80 -8.22
C ALA A 40 -4.68 -3.89 -9.17
N HIS A 41 -4.14 -5.09 -9.01
CA HIS A 41 -4.46 -6.24 -9.83
C HIS A 41 -4.73 -7.46 -8.93
N PRO A 42 -5.65 -8.37 -9.31
CA PRO A 42 -6.00 -9.52 -8.48
C PRO A 42 -4.78 -10.40 -8.16
N GLY A 43 -4.59 -10.71 -6.89
CA GLY A 43 -3.62 -11.70 -6.43
C GLY A 43 -2.15 -11.33 -6.58
N VAL A 44 -1.82 -10.12 -7.03
CA VAL A 44 -0.41 -9.76 -7.27
C VAL A 44 0.34 -9.43 -5.99
N HIS A 45 1.64 -9.71 -6.02
CA HIS A 45 2.61 -9.31 -5.00
C HIS A 45 3.26 -7.97 -5.36
N LEU A 46 4.00 -7.38 -4.43
CA LEU A 46 4.77 -6.16 -4.71
C LEU A 46 5.78 -6.38 -5.85
N SER A 47 6.33 -7.58 -5.97
CA SER A 47 7.24 -7.94 -7.06
C SER A 47 6.62 -7.73 -8.45
N TRP A 48 5.32 -7.98 -8.59
CA TRP A 48 4.61 -7.74 -9.84
C TRP A 48 4.63 -6.25 -10.20
N HIS A 49 4.30 -5.38 -9.24
CA HIS A 49 4.32 -3.92 -9.45
C HIS A 49 5.72 -3.42 -9.84
N LEU A 50 6.76 -3.97 -9.23
CA LEU A 50 8.14 -3.64 -9.57
C LEU A 50 8.51 -4.09 -10.99
N SER A 51 7.90 -5.16 -11.50
CA SER A 51 8.13 -5.64 -12.86
C SER A 51 7.41 -4.81 -13.92
N GLN A 52 6.38 -4.04 -13.55
CA GLN A 52 5.54 -3.24 -14.44
C GLN A 52 5.97 -1.77 -14.41
N GLN A 53 7.12 -1.48 -15.03
CA GLN A 53 7.73 -0.14 -14.97
C GLN A 53 6.83 0.96 -15.54
N TRP A 54 6.07 0.65 -16.59
CA TRP A 54 5.17 1.61 -17.23
C TRP A 54 3.97 1.98 -16.36
N GLU A 55 3.56 1.15 -15.43
CA GLU A 55 2.46 1.44 -14.53
C GLU A 55 2.94 2.13 -13.26
N LEU A 56 3.73 1.46 -12.43
CA LEU A 56 4.17 2.02 -11.15
C LEU A 56 5.18 3.15 -11.33
N ARG A 57 6.28 2.86 -12.01
CA ARG A 57 7.39 3.82 -12.11
C ARG A 57 6.99 5.08 -12.86
N TYR A 58 6.42 4.92 -14.06
CA TYR A 58 6.00 6.07 -14.83
C TYR A 58 4.81 6.80 -14.22
N GLY A 59 3.92 6.05 -13.56
CA GLY A 59 2.82 6.63 -12.78
C GLY A 59 3.32 7.54 -11.67
N LEU A 60 4.34 7.12 -10.94
CA LEU A 60 4.98 7.93 -9.90
C LEU A 60 5.67 9.18 -10.47
N VAL A 61 6.36 9.03 -11.60
CA VAL A 61 7.05 10.16 -12.25
C VAL A 61 6.07 11.21 -12.78
N GLN A 62 4.97 10.77 -13.37
CA GLN A 62 4.02 11.65 -14.07
C GLN A 62 2.85 12.10 -13.19
N GLY A 63 2.53 11.35 -12.13
CA GLY A 63 1.30 11.55 -11.37
C GLY A 63 1.35 12.68 -10.35
N HIS A 64 2.52 13.12 -9.93
CA HIS A 64 2.69 14.16 -8.91
C HIS A 64 1.88 13.90 -7.65
N PHE A 65 1.99 12.67 -7.10
CA PHE A 65 1.28 12.26 -5.90
C PHE A 65 1.93 12.83 -4.64
N ASP A 66 1.11 13.10 -3.63
CA ASP A 66 1.57 13.45 -2.28
C ASP A 66 1.89 12.20 -1.47
N TYR A 67 1.04 11.17 -1.60
CA TYR A 67 1.16 9.90 -0.88
C TYR A 67 0.99 8.72 -1.82
N MET A 68 1.69 7.65 -1.49
CA MET A 68 1.47 6.32 -2.08
C MET A 68 1.16 5.35 -0.95
N VAL A 69 -0.02 4.75 -0.98
CA VAL A 69 -0.44 3.73 -0.01
C VAL A 69 -0.35 2.38 -0.68
N PHE A 70 0.49 1.50 -0.16
CA PHE A 70 0.70 0.18 -0.77
C PHE A 70 0.44 -0.95 0.22
N GLN A 71 0.05 -2.12 -0.31
CA GLN A 71 -0.13 -3.34 0.48
C GLN A 71 0.46 -4.54 -0.24
N GLN A 72 0.97 -5.48 0.55
CA GLN A 72 1.50 -6.76 0.06
C GLN A 72 0.40 -7.81 0.04
N ALA A 73 0.58 -8.84 -0.77
CA ALA A 73 -0.29 -10.01 -0.75
C ALA A 73 -0.34 -10.64 0.66
N ALA A 74 -1.51 -11.14 1.03
CA ALA A 74 -1.77 -11.64 2.39
C ALA A 74 -2.31 -13.07 2.43
N HIS A 75 -2.74 -13.63 1.32
CA HIS A 75 -3.38 -14.95 1.27
C HIS A 75 -2.73 -15.86 0.20
N PRO A 76 -1.55 -16.44 0.52
CA PRO A 76 -0.74 -16.29 1.73
C PRO A 76 0.13 -15.03 1.71
N CYS A 77 0.56 -14.62 2.90
CA CYS A 77 1.57 -13.57 3.02
C CYS A 77 2.92 -14.11 2.55
N PRO A 78 3.64 -13.41 1.69
CA PRO A 78 4.98 -13.83 1.26
C PRO A 78 5.97 -13.89 2.43
N PRO A 79 7.09 -14.60 2.26
CA PRO A 79 8.16 -14.59 3.25
C PRO A 79 8.66 -13.18 3.55
N MET A 80 9.17 -12.96 4.76
CA MET A 80 9.70 -11.66 5.20
C MET A 80 10.72 -11.08 4.21
N GLU A 81 11.65 -11.91 3.73
CA GLU A 81 12.71 -11.48 2.81
C GLU A 81 12.15 -10.84 1.52
N GLU A 82 11.12 -11.43 0.94
CA GLU A 82 10.48 -10.88 -0.26
C GLU A 82 9.91 -9.50 0.02
N THR A 83 9.15 -9.34 1.09
CA THR A 83 8.53 -8.05 1.43
C THR A 83 9.56 -7.00 1.82
N LEU A 84 10.61 -7.37 2.54
CA LEU A 84 11.68 -6.43 2.87
C LEU A 84 12.42 -5.95 1.62
N GLN A 85 12.72 -6.85 0.69
CA GLN A 85 13.40 -6.51 -0.55
C GLN A 85 12.53 -5.65 -1.46
N ASP A 86 11.33 -6.13 -1.76
CA ASP A 86 10.43 -5.47 -2.70
C ASP A 86 9.78 -4.21 -2.11
N GLY A 87 9.41 -4.25 -0.85
CA GLY A 87 8.88 -3.10 -0.14
C GLY A 87 9.90 -1.96 -0.06
N SER A 88 11.17 -2.28 0.19
CA SER A 88 12.24 -1.27 0.20
C SER A 88 12.41 -0.61 -1.17
N LYS A 89 12.34 -1.37 -2.26
CA LYS A 89 12.42 -0.82 -3.62
C LYS A 89 11.23 0.08 -3.94
N ILE A 90 10.03 -0.32 -3.54
CA ILE A 90 8.81 0.49 -3.72
C ILE A 90 8.92 1.82 -2.95
N VAL A 91 9.40 1.77 -1.72
CA VAL A 91 9.66 2.97 -0.91
C VAL A 91 10.66 3.90 -1.59
N GLU A 92 11.75 3.36 -2.12
CA GLU A 92 12.76 4.14 -2.84
C GLU A 92 12.17 4.82 -4.09
N LEU A 93 11.38 4.09 -4.88
CA LEU A 93 10.74 4.64 -6.08
C LEU A 93 9.81 5.82 -5.75
N ALA A 94 9.01 5.69 -4.69
CA ALA A 94 8.13 6.76 -4.25
C ALA A 94 8.94 7.98 -3.77
N ARG A 95 9.90 7.76 -2.90
CA ARG A 95 10.72 8.84 -2.33
C ARG A 95 11.54 9.57 -3.39
N ALA A 96 12.00 8.88 -4.42
CA ALA A 96 12.72 9.51 -5.53
C ALA A 96 11.88 10.55 -6.26
N GLN A 97 10.56 10.46 -6.19
CA GLN A 97 9.62 11.40 -6.80
C GLN A 97 8.98 12.35 -5.77
N GLY A 98 9.50 12.39 -4.54
CA GLY A 98 8.94 13.23 -3.47
C GLY A 98 7.60 12.73 -2.93
N VAL A 99 7.22 11.50 -3.22
CA VAL A 99 5.99 10.87 -2.76
C VAL A 99 6.23 10.19 -1.42
N LYS A 100 5.33 10.38 -0.44
CA LYS A 100 5.43 9.78 0.89
C LYS A 100 4.78 8.40 0.88
N PRO A 101 5.55 7.31 1.06
CA PRO A 101 4.97 5.96 1.09
C PRO A 101 4.41 5.61 2.46
N ILE A 102 3.25 4.94 2.45
CA ILE A 102 2.60 4.37 3.63
C ILE A 102 2.23 2.93 3.30
N ALA A 103 2.61 1.98 4.15
CA ALA A 103 2.21 0.59 3.99
C ALA A 103 0.93 0.32 4.75
N THR A 104 0.00 -0.40 4.13
CA THR A 104 -1.17 -0.93 4.80
C THR A 104 -0.90 -2.37 5.21
N ILE A 105 -1.03 -2.67 6.49
CA ILE A 105 -0.99 -4.05 7.01
C ILE A 105 -2.42 -4.57 6.95
N THR A 106 -2.70 -5.45 5.99
CA THR A 106 -4.04 -5.97 5.77
C THR A 106 -4.38 -7.10 6.77
N TRP A 107 -5.37 -7.89 6.47
CA TRP A 107 -5.86 -8.95 7.36
C TRP A 107 -5.47 -10.32 6.81
N CYS A 108 -5.29 -11.28 7.74
CA CYS A 108 -5.05 -12.67 7.41
C CYS A 108 -6.35 -13.40 7.09
N GLU A 109 -6.23 -14.63 6.59
CA GLU A 109 -7.37 -15.52 6.45
C GLU A 109 -7.93 -15.89 7.83
N ARG A 110 -9.27 -15.90 7.94
CA ARG A 110 -9.96 -16.24 9.20
C ARG A 110 -9.55 -17.61 9.78
N ARG A 111 -9.25 -18.56 8.91
CA ARG A 111 -8.82 -19.91 9.30
C ARG A 111 -7.37 -20.02 9.75
N PHE A 112 -6.57 -18.96 9.54
CA PHE A 112 -5.15 -18.90 9.93
C PHE A 112 -4.86 -17.60 10.69
N PRO A 113 -5.49 -17.39 11.87
CA PRO A 113 -5.36 -16.11 12.58
C PRO A 113 -3.93 -15.82 13.06
N GLU A 114 -3.10 -16.85 13.23
CA GLU A 114 -1.69 -16.72 13.58
C GLU A 114 -0.87 -15.97 12.51
N ASN A 115 -1.34 -15.93 11.27
CA ASN A 115 -0.66 -15.21 10.19
C ASN A 115 -0.72 -13.70 10.37
N GLN A 116 -1.68 -13.18 11.13
CA GLN A 116 -1.76 -11.75 11.38
C GLN A 116 -0.53 -11.25 12.14
N GLN A 117 -0.08 -11.98 13.14
CA GLN A 117 1.13 -11.62 13.89
C GLN A 117 2.37 -11.63 13.00
N LYS A 118 2.49 -12.62 12.13
CA LYS A 118 3.59 -12.68 11.15
C LYS A 118 3.61 -11.46 10.23
N MET A 119 2.43 -11.01 9.80
CA MET A 119 2.32 -9.82 8.97
C MET A 119 2.79 -8.57 9.72
N TYR A 120 2.43 -8.42 10.98
CA TYR A 120 2.93 -7.29 11.80
C TYR A 120 4.45 -7.33 11.95
N GLU A 121 5.02 -8.49 12.20
CA GLU A 121 6.48 -8.65 12.31
C GLU A 121 7.21 -8.26 11.03
N ILE A 122 6.66 -8.66 9.87
CA ILE A 122 7.21 -8.32 8.56
C ILE A 122 7.21 -6.80 8.34
N PHE A 123 6.08 -6.16 8.62
CA PHE A 123 5.96 -4.72 8.40
C PHE A 123 6.67 -3.88 9.47
N ASP A 124 6.81 -4.38 10.69
CA ASP A 124 7.69 -3.78 11.69
C ASP A 124 9.14 -3.79 11.22
N ALA A 125 9.61 -4.90 10.64
CA ALA A 125 10.95 -4.99 10.07
C ALA A 125 11.14 -4.03 8.88
N LEU A 126 10.13 -3.90 8.01
CA LEU A 126 10.17 -2.96 6.90
C LEU A 126 10.21 -1.50 7.40
N ARG A 127 9.43 -1.19 8.43
CA ARG A 127 9.41 0.13 9.07
C ARG A 127 10.78 0.46 9.68
N GLU A 128 11.40 -0.47 10.38
CA GLU A 128 12.74 -0.28 10.94
C GLU A 128 13.78 -0.03 9.85
N LYS A 129 13.68 -0.76 8.74
CA LYS A 129 14.62 -0.62 7.63
C LYS A 129 14.46 0.68 6.85
N THR A 130 13.24 1.15 6.64
CA THR A 130 12.92 2.24 5.72
C THR A 130 12.41 3.51 6.38
N GLY A 131 11.95 3.44 7.62
CA GLY A 131 11.36 4.57 8.34
C GLY A 131 9.95 4.95 7.90
N ILE A 132 9.26 4.11 7.12
CA ILE A 132 7.89 4.39 6.67
C ILE A 132 6.87 4.27 7.80
N CYS A 133 5.72 4.92 7.62
CA CYS A 133 4.54 4.66 8.43
C CYS A 133 3.82 3.41 7.94
N CYS A 134 3.26 2.65 8.87
CA CYS A 134 2.40 1.50 8.57
C CYS A 134 1.03 1.71 9.19
N SER A 135 -0.02 1.46 8.42
CA SER A 135 -1.41 1.53 8.88
C SER A 135 -1.89 0.12 9.24
N PRO A 136 -2.18 -0.17 10.53
CA PRO A 136 -2.52 -1.53 10.98
C PRO A 136 -4.00 -1.84 10.77
N VAL A 137 -4.46 -1.79 9.51
CA VAL A 137 -5.86 -2.00 9.15
C VAL A 137 -6.38 -3.37 9.60
N GLY A 138 -5.54 -4.40 9.56
CA GLY A 138 -5.91 -5.74 9.98
C GLY A 138 -6.40 -5.84 11.43
N GLN A 139 -5.94 -4.95 12.32
CA GLN A 139 -6.40 -4.91 13.71
C GLN A 139 -7.86 -4.47 13.82
N VAL A 140 -8.34 -3.65 12.89
CA VAL A 140 -9.71 -3.14 12.91
C VAL A 140 -10.72 -4.25 12.59
N PHE A 141 -10.29 -5.29 11.87
CA PHE A 141 -11.13 -6.41 11.45
C PHE A 141 -11.10 -7.61 12.41
N GLN A 142 -10.39 -7.52 13.50
CA GLN A 142 -10.29 -8.59 14.50
C GLN A 142 -11.27 -8.44 15.66
#